data_db3217cb99bb08976d0513ca0bb2b49c
#
_entry.id   db3217cb99bb08976d0513ca0bb2b49c
#
_cell.length_a   1.000
_cell.length_b   1.000
_cell.length_c   1.000
_cell.angle_alpha   90.00
_cell.angle_beta   90.00
_cell.angle_gamma   90.00
#
_symmetry.space_group_name_H-M   'P 1'
#
loop_
_entity.id
_entity.type
_entity.pdbx_description
1 polymer ?
#
loop_
_entity_poly.entity_id
_entity_poly.type
_entity_poly.pdbx_seq_one_letter_code
_entity_poly.pdbx_strand_id
1 'polypeptide(L)'
;MNRLAAIASFMLFGLFAWAQPTKETEPEPLTRILFVFDGSQSMFGRWESGTKIQVAQRLMGQMLDSLQGIQNDANFQLALRVYGHQKPVPPQDCSDTRLEVPFGSGNIFKIKRVLKSITPMGTTPIAGSLLKSADDFPPCANCRNIIILITDGVEACDGDPCVVSKRLQKQGIILKPFVIGIGMDANFKESFECVGTYFDAADENTFKNVLGVVISQALDNTTAQINLLDHLGKPTETNVPIVLYDHTSKKVKKSIVHTLNYKGQPDTLVLDPLVVYDMEVHTVPPVRVDSIVIHPGTHTHIGASTPQGQLELRSNARQSMKISCIVKPNGKSEILHVQDFGTTQRYISGTYDLEILTLPRIYQSGIHIDASATTTIAIPPPGMVTLQTGTSGYGAVLVQRDSGYQWVVDLSESSERQVFQLQPGNYMVVFRSKFAQETGYSKTKEFRVSSGSSTIVKIN
;
A
#
# COMPACT_ATOMS: atom_id res chain seq x y z
N MET A 1 -78.50 -2.82 28.73
CA MET A 1 -78.07 -2.17 27.49
C MET A 1 -76.69 -1.62 27.72
N ASN A 2 -75.69 -2.46 27.56
CA ASN A 2 -74.27 -2.08 27.74
C ASN A 2 -73.53 -2.35 26.44
N ARG A 3 -73.01 -1.29 25.82
CA ARG A 3 -72.18 -1.35 24.64
C ARG A 3 -70.69 -1.41 25.11
N LEU A 4 -70.04 -2.51 24.85
CA LEU A 4 -68.58 -2.67 24.95
C LEU A 4 -67.95 -2.03 23.70
N ALA A 5 -67.09 -1.05 23.92
CA ALA A 5 -66.20 -0.49 22.90
C ALA A 5 -64.89 -1.25 22.95
N ALA A 6 -64.54 -1.98 21.89
CA ALA A 6 -63.25 -2.63 21.71
C ALA A 6 -62.27 -1.62 21.09
N ILE A 7 -61.22 -1.31 21.83
CA ILE A 7 -60.09 -0.49 21.33
C ILE A 7 -59.07 -1.42 20.64
N ALA A 8 -59.02 -1.37 19.31
CA ALA A 8 -58.01 -2.06 18.53
C ALA A 8 -56.73 -1.19 18.52
N SER A 9 -55.69 -1.63 19.23
CA SER A 9 -54.35 -1.02 19.22
C SER A 9 -53.59 -1.50 17.98
N PHE A 10 -53.43 -0.64 16.98
CA PHE A 10 -52.59 -0.87 15.80
C PHE A 10 -51.16 -0.62 16.17
N MET A 11 -50.36 -1.67 16.37
CA MET A 11 -48.89 -1.56 16.43
C MET A 11 -48.35 -1.32 15.00
N LEU A 12 -47.95 -0.08 14.71
CA LEU A 12 -47.14 0.23 13.54
C LEU A 12 -45.74 -0.33 13.76
N PHE A 13 -45.42 -1.47 13.21
CA PHE A 13 -44.03 -1.91 13.01
C PHE A 13 -43.43 -1.08 11.87
N GLY A 14 -42.65 -0.05 12.24
CA GLY A 14 -41.81 0.69 11.29
C GLY A 14 -40.72 -0.23 10.74
N LEU A 15 -40.87 -0.68 9.49
CA LEU A 15 -39.81 -1.31 8.71
C LEU A 15 -38.76 -0.24 8.44
N PHE A 16 -37.73 -0.19 9.29
CA PHE A 16 -36.48 0.48 8.92
C PHE A 16 -35.83 -0.33 7.82
N ALA A 17 -36.14 0.00 6.56
CA ALA A 17 -35.34 -0.43 5.42
C ALA A 17 -33.95 0.22 5.57
N TRP A 18 -32.96 -0.56 5.97
CA TRP A 18 -31.56 -0.15 5.87
C TRP A 18 -31.25 -0.06 4.38
N ALA A 19 -31.29 1.16 3.84
CA ALA A 19 -30.77 1.43 2.51
C ALA A 19 -29.28 1.09 2.54
N GLN A 20 -28.87 0.04 1.82
CA GLN A 20 -27.46 -0.20 1.57
C GLN A 20 -26.93 1.04 0.85
N PRO A 21 -25.77 1.60 1.28
CA PRO A 21 -25.18 2.70 0.54
C PRO A 21 -24.98 2.23 -0.90
N THR A 22 -25.51 2.99 -1.85
CA THR A 22 -25.23 2.79 -3.28
C THR A 22 -23.71 2.82 -3.45
N LYS A 23 -23.14 1.79 -4.09
CA LYS A 23 -21.73 1.74 -4.43
C LYS A 23 -21.43 3.00 -5.24
N GLU A 24 -20.80 4.01 -4.63
CA GLU A 24 -20.28 5.15 -5.37
C GLU A 24 -19.28 4.58 -6.38
N THR A 25 -19.65 4.57 -7.66
CA THR A 25 -18.70 4.28 -8.73
C THR A 25 -17.69 5.41 -8.74
N GLU A 26 -16.45 5.11 -8.37
CA GLU A 26 -15.35 6.07 -8.54
C GLU A 26 -15.39 6.58 -9.99
N PRO A 27 -15.32 7.89 -10.23
CA PRO A 27 -15.34 8.42 -11.58
C PRO A 27 -14.18 7.85 -12.37
N GLU A 28 -14.44 7.36 -13.59
CA GLU A 28 -13.43 6.83 -14.49
C GLU A 28 -12.30 7.84 -14.68
N PRO A 29 -11.03 7.43 -14.58
CA PRO A 29 -9.91 8.33 -14.76
C PRO A 29 -9.84 8.84 -16.20
N LEU A 30 -9.47 10.11 -16.37
CA LEU A 30 -9.18 10.67 -17.68
C LEU A 30 -7.93 10.00 -18.29
N THR A 31 -8.11 9.21 -19.35
CA THR A 31 -7.02 8.55 -20.07
C THR A 31 -6.41 9.50 -21.09
N ARG A 32 -5.11 9.74 -20.98
CA ARG A 32 -4.31 10.59 -21.86
C ARG A 32 -3.21 9.76 -22.51
N ILE A 33 -3.21 9.73 -23.84
CA ILE A 33 -2.17 9.04 -24.63
C ILE A 33 -1.37 10.07 -25.42
N LEU A 34 -0.07 10.17 -25.11
CA LEU A 34 0.89 10.94 -25.88
C LEU A 34 1.66 10.00 -26.81
N PHE A 35 1.49 10.16 -28.11
CA PHE A 35 2.37 9.52 -29.08
C PHE A 35 3.65 10.34 -29.20
N VAL A 36 4.80 9.71 -28.99
CA VAL A 36 6.13 10.25 -29.26
C VAL A 36 6.64 9.57 -30.54
N PHE A 37 6.69 10.30 -31.63
CA PHE A 37 6.89 9.74 -32.95
C PHE A 37 8.24 10.14 -33.55
N ASP A 38 8.94 9.17 -34.10
CA ASP A 38 10.23 9.34 -34.73
C ASP A 38 10.10 9.97 -36.14
N GLY A 39 10.72 11.12 -36.31
CA GLY A 39 10.91 11.79 -37.58
C GLY A 39 12.39 11.92 -37.98
N SER A 40 13.25 11.08 -37.42
CA SER A 40 14.69 11.09 -37.73
C SER A 40 14.99 10.56 -39.14
N GLN A 41 16.19 10.82 -39.60
CA GLN A 41 16.61 10.48 -40.96
C GLN A 41 16.57 8.97 -41.26
N SER A 42 16.77 8.09 -40.22
CA SER A 42 16.68 6.63 -40.33
C SER A 42 15.32 6.16 -40.84
N MET A 43 14.24 6.89 -40.51
CA MET A 43 12.88 6.61 -40.98
C MET A 43 12.70 6.67 -42.52
N PHE A 44 13.65 7.18 -43.27
CA PHE A 44 13.69 7.04 -44.74
C PHE A 44 14.10 5.64 -45.21
N GLY A 45 14.64 4.82 -44.33
CA GLY A 45 15.01 3.44 -44.65
C GLY A 45 13.83 2.66 -45.24
N ARG A 46 14.11 1.73 -46.16
CA ARG A 46 13.08 0.85 -46.74
C ARG A 46 12.57 -0.16 -45.73
N TRP A 47 11.25 -0.40 -45.77
CA TRP A 47 10.59 -1.43 -44.98
C TRP A 47 9.41 -2.00 -45.78
N GLU A 48 9.46 -3.29 -46.06
CA GLU A 48 8.42 -4.05 -46.79
C GLU A 48 7.73 -3.26 -47.93
N SER A 49 6.56 -2.64 -47.70
CA SER A 49 5.75 -2.00 -48.74
C SER A 49 6.16 -0.55 -49.04
N GLY A 50 7.12 0.06 -48.31
CA GLY A 50 7.50 1.46 -48.49
C GLY A 50 8.74 1.87 -47.71
N THR A 51 8.84 3.17 -47.39
CA THR A 51 9.78 3.63 -46.34
C THR A 51 9.17 3.47 -44.96
N LYS A 52 10.01 3.33 -43.92
CA LYS A 52 9.57 3.19 -42.51
C LYS A 52 8.56 4.28 -42.14
N ILE A 53 8.83 5.54 -42.49
CA ILE A 53 7.93 6.67 -42.24
C ILE A 53 6.58 6.49 -42.93
N GLN A 54 6.55 6.09 -44.20
CA GLN A 54 5.30 5.93 -44.95
C GLN A 54 4.44 4.81 -44.34
N VAL A 55 5.07 3.71 -44.00
CA VAL A 55 4.38 2.58 -43.38
C VAL A 55 3.88 2.96 -41.99
N ALA A 56 4.73 3.60 -41.17
CA ALA A 56 4.34 4.03 -39.80
C ALA A 56 3.18 5.06 -39.87
N GLN A 57 3.22 6.03 -40.76
CA GLN A 57 2.14 7.02 -40.97
C GLN A 57 0.83 6.34 -41.39
N ARG A 58 0.89 5.36 -42.29
CA ARG A 58 -0.27 4.61 -42.75
C ARG A 58 -0.90 3.76 -41.61
N LEU A 59 -0.09 2.98 -40.93
CA LEU A 59 -0.56 2.09 -39.88
C LEU A 59 -1.06 2.85 -38.62
N MET A 60 -0.36 3.93 -38.24
CA MET A 60 -0.85 4.86 -37.23
C MET A 60 -2.18 5.50 -37.63
N GLY A 61 -2.31 5.90 -38.89
CA GLY A 61 -3.55 6.46 -39.42
C GLY A 61 -4.73 5.46 -39.32
N GLN A 62 -4.52 4.19 -39.64
CA GLN A 62 -5.53 3.14 -39.52
C GLN A 62 -5.90 2.88 -38.06
N MET A 63 -4.92 2.83 -37.15
CA MET A 63 -5.15 2.70 -35.73
C MET A 63 -5.96 3.86 -35.18
N LEU A 64 -5.62 5.10 -35.51
CA LEU A 64 -6.38 6.29 -35.11
C LEU A 64 -7.83 6.25 -35.62
N ASP A 65 -8.07 5.67 -36.81
CA ASP A 65 -9.43 5.48 -37.33
C ASP A 65 -10.24 4.51 -36.46
N SER A 66 -9.64 3.49 -35.89
CA SER A 66 -10.33 2.57 -34.95
C SER A 66 -10.74 3.24 -33.64
N LEU A 67 -10.13 4.36 -33.27
CA LEU A 67 -10.45 5.15 -32.07
C LEU A 67 -11.55 6.21 -32.31
N GLN A 68 -12.10 6.34 -33.52
CA GLN A 68 -13.11 7.37 -33.84
C GLN A 68 -14.35 7.28 -32.94
N GLY A 69 -14.74 6.07 -32.51
CA GLY A 69 -15.89 5.86 -31.64
C GLY A 69 -15.76 6.48 -30.25
N ILE A 70 -14.54 6.62 -29.75
CA ILE A 70 -14.25 7.14 -28.40
C ILE A 70 -13.57 8.51 -28.38
N GLN A 71 -13.26 9.10 -29.53
CA GLN A 71 -12.49 10.35 -29.61
C GLN A 71 -13.15 11.56 -28.93
N ASN A 72 -14.48 11.53 -28.79
CA ASN A 72 -15.27 12.60 -28.17
C ASN A 72 -15.65 12.26 -26.71
N ASP A 73 -15.16 11.15 -26.19
CA ASP A 73 -15.34 10.82 -24.78
C ASP A 73 -14.63 11.88 -23.91
N ALA A 74 -15.34 12.38 -22.90
CA ALA A 74 -14.80 13.37 -21.98
C ALA A 74 -13.58 12.82 -21.19
N ASN A 75 -13.50 11.50 -21.06
CA ASN A 75 -12.45 10.79 -20.33
C ASN A 75 -11.32 10.29 -21.24
N PHE A 76 -11.22 10.79 -22.49
CA PHE A 76 -10.19 10.37 -23.43
C PHE A 76 -9.56 11.54 -24.17
N GLN A 77 -8.22 11.64 -24.13
CA GLN A 77 -7.47 12.68 -24.83
C GLN A 77 -6.23 12.12 -25.52
N LEU A 78 -5.94 12.62 -26.72
CA LEU A 78 -4.75 12.28 -27.50
C LEU A 78 -3.87 13.51 -27.72
N ALA A 79 -2.55 13.28 -27.78
CA ALA A 79 -1.55 14.27 -28.15
C ALA A 79 -0.46 13.63 -29.04
N LEU A 80 0.29 14.46 -29.74
CA LEU A 80 1.39 14.03 -30.59
C LEU A 80 2.62 14.93 -30.39
N ARG A 81 3.73 14.34 -29.96
CA ARG A 81 5.07 14.93 -30.01
C ARG A 81 5.86 14.24 -31.11
N VAL A 82 6.66 14.99 -31.80
CA VAL A 82 7.54 14.48 -32.87
C VAL A 82 8.96 14.97 -32.62
N TYR A 83 9.93 14.14 -32.89
CA TYR A 83 11.34 14.53 -32.85
C TYR A 83 12.06 14.22 -34.18
N GLY A 84 13.21 14.87 -34.42
CA GLY A 84 14.03 14.64 -35.58
C GLY A 84 13.40 15.06 -36.93
N HIS A 85 12.47 16.03 -36.90
CA HIS A 85 11.73 16.41 -38.11
C HIS A 85 11.81 17.89 -38.49
N GLN A 86 12.52 18.70 -37.68
CA GLN A 86 12.58 20.16 -37.91
C GLN A 86 13.93 20.63 -38.44
N LYS A 87 15.00 19.89 -38.14
CA LYS A 87 16.36 20.27 -38.44
C LYS A 87 17.12 19.14 -39.12
N PRO A 88 17.75 19.40 -40.29
CA PRO A 88 18.46 18.34 -41.00
C PRO A 88 19.75 17.92 -40.28
N VAL A 89 20.18 16.68 -40.51
CA VAL A 89 21.48 16.14 -40.11
C VAL A 89 22.33 16.00 -41.37
N PRO A 90 23.62 16.47 -41.40
CA PRO A 90 24.32 17.28 -40.40
C PRO A 90 23.92 18.76 -40.43
N PRO A 91 24.15 19.55 -39.33
CA PRO A 91 24.72 19.11 -38.06
C PRO A 91 23.70 18.41 -37.15
N GLN A 92 24.20 17.63 -36.22
CA GLN A 92 23.34 16.98 -35.22
C GLN A 92 22.73 18.02 -34.27
N ASP A 93 21.40 17.98 -34.09
CA ASP A 93 20.68 18.82 -33.13
C ASP A 93 19.85 17.98 -32.19
N CYS A 94 20.32 17.83 -30.94
CA CYS A 94 19.69 17.07 -29.91
C CYS A 94 18.50 17.77 -29.23
N SER A 95 18.18 18.99 -29.64
CA SER A 95 17.00 19.74 -29.17
C SER A 95 15.79 19.62 -30.10
N ASP A 96 15.92 18.90 -31.23
CA ASP A 96 14.86 18.75 -32.23
C ASP A 96 13.73 17.85 -31.75
N THR A 97 12.85 18.42 -30.94
CA THR A 97 11.61 17.77 -30.46
C THR A 97 10.53 18.81 -30.21
N ARG A 98 9.29 18.55 -30.66
CA ARG A 98 8.17 19.48 -30.53
C ARG A 98 6.85 18.78 -30.28
N LEU A 99 6.01 19.34 -29.37
CA LEU A 99 4.62 18.98 -29.22
C LEU A 99 3.82 19.55 -30.39
N GLU A 100 3.49 18.72 -31.39
CA GLU A 100 2.78 19.13 -32.62
C GLU A 100 1.27 19.25 -32.39
N VAL A 101 0.70 18.36 -31.57
CA VAL A 101 -0.71 18.38 -31.21
C VAL A 101 -0.82 18.25 -29.72
N PRO A 102 -1.19 19.31 -28.97
CA PRO A 102 -1.41 19.25 -27.53
C PRO A 102 -2.65 18.41 -27.20
N PHE A 103 -2.73 17.95 -25.92
CA PHE A 103 -3.85 17.16 -25.45
C PHE A 103 -5.22 17.80 -25.70
N GLY A 104 -6.17 16.99 -26.15
CA GLY A 104 -7.56 17.38 -26.38
C GLY A 104 -8.40 16.23 -26.87
N SER A 105 -9.71 16.34 -26.71
CA SER A 105 -10.68 15.46 -27.34
C SER A 105 -10.80 15.80 -28.85
N GLY A 106 -11.20 14.81 -29.67
CA GLY A 106 -11.37 15.01 -31.12
C GLY A 106 -10.08 15.26 -31.91
N ASN A 107 -8.91 14.95 -31.36
CA ASN A 107 -7.61 15.23 -31.98
C ASN A 107 -7.21 14.28 -33.11
N ILE A 108 -7.96 13.21 -33.38
CA ILE A 108 -7.59 12.18 -34.37
C ILE A 108 -7.29 12.80 -35.72
N PHE A 109 -8.16 13.67 -36.25
CA PHE A 109 -7.96 14.31 -37.52
C PHE A 109 -6.71 15.22 -37.56
N LYS A 110 -6.48 15.98 -36.50
CA LYS A 110 -5.30 16.85 -36.38
C LYS A 110 -4.01 16.03 -36.39
N ILE A 111 -3.97 14.95 -35.58
CA ILE A 111 -2.81 14.05 -35.49
C ILE A 111 -2.55 13.41 -36.85
N LYS A 112 -3.55 12.87 -37.53
CA LYS A 112 -3.41 12.27 -38.87
C LYS A 112 -2.87 13.25 -39.90
N ARG A 113 -3.33 14.51 -39.86
CA ARG A 113 -2.86 15.56 -40.76
C ARG A 113 -1.38 15.87 -40.51
N VAL A 114 -0.98 16.03 -39.25
CA VAL A 114 0.41 16.29 -38.88
C VAL A 114 1.30 15.11 -39.27
N LEU A 115 0.91 13.88 -38.91
CA LEU A 115 1.67 12.67 -39.24
C LEU A 115 1.97 12.63 -40.76
N LYS A 116 0.99 12.90 -41.62
CA LYS A 116 1.18 12.94 -43.11
C LYS A 116 2.15 14.01 -43.57
N SER A 117 2.33 15.09 -42.82
CA SER A 117 3.23 16.20 -43.20
C SER A 117 4.67 16.02 -42.71
N ILE A 118 4.93 15.02 -41.84
CA ILE A 118 6.27 14.79 -41.32
C ILE A 118 7.16 14.24 -42.43
N THR A 119 8.29 14.91 -42.60
CA THR A 119 9.38 14.47 -43.49
C THR A 119 10.60 14.18 -42.58
N PRO A 120 11.12 12.97 -42.59
CA PRO A 120 12.31 12.62 -41.81
C PRO A 120 13.52 13.46 -42.24
N MET A 121 14.29 14.00 -41.31
CA MET A 121 15.47 14.77 -41.67
C MET A 121 16.54 14.89 -40.58
N GLY A 122 16.19 14.71 -39.33
CA GLY A 122 17.03 15.02 -38.17
C GLY A 122 17.65 13.82 -37.47
N THR A 123 18.18 14.08 -36.28
CA THR A 123 18.75 13.08 -35.38
C THR A 123 17.68 12.43 -34.51
N THR A 124 18.08 11.48 -33.62
CA THR A 124 17.19 10.66 -32.79
C THR A 124 17.37 10.99 -31.30
N PRO A 125 16.87 12.14 -30.77
CA PRO A 125 16.99 12.53 -29.36
C PRO A 125 15.86 11.92 -28.51
N ILE A 126 15.87 10.61 -28.29
CA ILE A 126 14.81 9.89 -27.55
C ILE A 126 14.72 10.35 -26.11
N ALA A 127 15.84 10.32 -25.38
CA ALA A 127 15.88 10.70 -23.96
C ALA A 127 15.43 12.15 -23.74
N GLY A 128 15.91 13.08 -24.57
CA GLY A 128 15.51 14.48 -24.56
C GLY A 128 14.02 14.66 -24.85
N SER A 129 13.48 13.91 -25.81
CA SER A 129 12.06 13.96 -26.19
C SER A 129 11.16 13.39 -25.09
N LEU A 130 11.54 12.29 -24.48
CA LEU A 130 10.82 11.71 -23.35
C LEU A 130 10.84 12.65 -22.12
N LEU A 131 11.96 13.30 -21.84
CA LEU A 131 12.06 14.26 -20.75
C LEU A 131 11.10 15.45 -20.95
N LYS A 132 11.05 16.00 -22.17
CA LYS A 132 10.11 17.06 -22.54
C LYS A 132 8.64 16.62 -22.51
N SER A 133 8.38 15.35 -22.76
CA SER A 133 7.03 14.78 -22.72
C SER A 133 6.39 14.87 -21.34
N ALA A 134 7.17 14.94 -20.25
CA ALA A 134 6.65 15.12 -18.89
C ALA A 134 5.89 16.46 -18.76
N ASP A 135 6.38 17.51 -19.41
CA ASP A 135 5.83 18.87 -19.35
C ASP A 135 4.57 19.01 -20.25
N ASP A 136 4.32 18.05 -21.13
CA ASP A 136 3.17 18.07 -22.04
C ASP A 136 1.86 17.69 -21.34
N PHE A 137 1.93 16.99 -20.21
CA PHE A 137 0.76 16.57 -19.47
C PHE A 137 0.27 17.67 -18.54
N PRO A 138 -0.94 18.25 -18.76
CA PRO A 138 -1.51 19.21 -17.82
C PRO A 138 -1.72 18.60 -16.45
N PRO A 139 -1.63 19.39 -15.35
CA PRO A 139 -1.92 18.90 -14.00
C PRO A 139 -3.29 18.23 -13.89
N CYS A 140 -3.37 17.10 -13.20
CA CYS A 140 -4.61 16.36 -13.06
C CYS A 140 -4.53 15.41 -11.85
N ALA A 141 -5.58 15.36 -11.04
CA ALA A 141 -5.64 14.53 -9.84
C ALA A 141 -6.02 13.06 -10.13
N ASN A 142 -6.92 12.84 -11.11
CA ASN A 142 -7.40 11.50 -11.48
C ASN A 142 -7.18 11.27 -12.99
N CYS A 143 -5.91 11.10 -13.36
CA CYS A 143 -5.53 10.87 -14.75
C CYS A 143 -4.62 9.67 -14.90
N ARG A 144 -4.83 8.97 -16.00
CA ARG A 144 -4.00 7.90 -16.52
C ARG A 144 -3.17 8.43 -17.69
N ASN A 145 -1.91 8.78 -17.42
CA ASN A 145 -1.01 9.39 -18.41
C ASN A 145 -0.10 8.33 -19.02
N ILE A 146 -0.18 8.14 -20.33
CA ILE A 146 0.49 7.08 -21.09
C ILE A 146 1.32 7.70 -22.21
N ILE A 147 2.59 7.30 -22.34
CA ILE A 147 3.44 7.62 -23.49
C ILE A 147 3.60 6.36 -24.34
N ILE A 148 3.37 6.48 -25.63
CA ILE A 148 3.66 5.45 -26.62
C ILE A 148 4.77 5.99 -27.51
N LEU A 149 5.97 5.44 -27.39
CA LEU A 149 7.12 5.78 -28.22
C LEU A 149 7.13 4.88 -29.46
N ILE A 150 7.22 5.50 -30.64
CA ILE A 150 7.32 4.84 -31.95
C ILE A 150 8.64 5.29 -32.56
N THR A 151 9.59 4.39 -32.70
CA THR A 151 10.94 4.69 -33.20
C THR A 151 11.53 3.50 -33.94
N ASP A 152 12.42 3.78 -34.89
CA ASP A 152 13.18 2.78 -35.62
C ASP A 152 14.68 2.80 -35.31
N GLY A 153 15.08 3.58 -34.31
CA GLY A 153 16.48 3.81 -33.96
C GLY A 153 16.77 3.84 -32.48
N VAL A 154 18.05 3.87 -32.15
CA VAL A 154 18.57 4.05 -30.79
C VAL A 154 18.83 5.53 -30.50
N GLU A 155 18.99 5.87 -29.24
CA GLU A 155 19.42 7.20 -28.80
C GLU A 155 20.71 7.63 -29.53
N ALA A 156 20.68 8.81 -30.11
CA ALA A 156 21.82 9.37 -30.87
C ALA A 156 22.46 10.58 -30.14
N CYS A 157 21.96 11.00 -29.00
CA CYS A 157 22.28 12.26 -28.34
C CYS A 157 22.81 12.10 -26.89
N ASP A 158 23.62 11.12 -26.58
CA ASP A 158 24.24 10.90 -25.27
C ASP A 158 23.26 10.86 -24.07
N GLY A 159 21.97 10.83 -24.31
CA GLY A 159 20.95 10.70 -23.29
C GLY A 159 20.74 9.23 -22.88
N ASP A 160 20.29 9.00 -21.64
CA ASP A 160 19.90 7.67 -21.17
C ASP A 160 18.39 7.56 -21.07
N PRO A 161 17.71 6.89 -22.04
CA PRO A 161 16.26 6.69 -22.00
C PRO A 161 15.77 5.94 -20.74
N CYS A 162 16.62 5.07 -20.14
CA CYS A 162 16.30 4.33 -18.95
C CYS A 162 16.16 5.23 -17.71
N VAL A 163 17.10 6.16 -17.55
CA VAL A 163 17.07 7.14 -16.44
C VAL A 163 15.83 8.02 -16.58
N VAL A 164 15.53 8.47 -17.79
CA VAL A 164 14.35 9.30 -18.07
C VAL A 164 13.07 8.52 -17.82
N SER A 165 12.96 7.29 -18.29
CA SER A 165 11.79 6.43 -18.06
C SER A 165 11.50 6.23 -16.57
N LYS A 166 12.51 5.91 -15.77
CA LYS A 166 12.36 5.79 -14.30
C LYS A 166 11.86 7.10 -13.68
N ARG A 167 12.32 8.26 -14.18
CA ARG A 167 11.86 9.57 -13.72
C ARG A 167 10.39 9.80 -14.05
N LEU A 168 9.97 9.48 -15.28
CA LEU A 168 8.58 9.60 -15.74
C LEU A 168 7.64 8.69 -14.93
N GLN A 169 8.03 7.44 -14.72
CA GLN A 169 7.25 6.50 -13.91
C GLN A 169 7.10 6.96 -12.45
N LYS A 170 8.14 7.53 -11.84
CA LYS A 170 8.04 8.14 -10.50
C LYS A 170 7.04 9.31 -10.44
N GLN A 171 6.82 10.00 -11.54
CA GLN A 171 5.80 11.04 -11.67
C GLN A 171 4.39 10.46 -11.91
N GLY A 172 4.27 9.15 -12.13
CA GLY A 172 3.01 8.48 -12.45
C GLY A 172 2.67 8.50 -13.93
N ILE A 173 3.67 8.70 -14.81
CA ILE A 173 3.51 8.61 -16.26
C ILE A 173 3.94 7.22 -16.71
N ILE A 174 3.01 6.48 -17.33
CA ILE A 174 3.27 5.13 -17.82
C ILE A 174 3.90 5.23 -19.21
N LEU A 175 5.14 4.76 -19.34
CA LEU A 175 5.84 4.69 -20.60
C LEU A 175 5.77 3.28 -21.17
N LYS A 176 5.18 3.17 -22.37
CA LYS A 176 5.16 1.93 -23.15
C LYS A 176 5.90 2.19 -24.47
N PRO A 177 7.15 1.77 -24.58
CA PRO A 177 7.89 1.93 -25.82
C PRO A 177 7.34 0.97 -26.87
N PHE A 178 7.03 1.53 -28.03
CA PHE A 178 6.84 0.80 -29.26
C PHE A 178 8.06 1.04 -30.12
N VAL A 179 8.81 0.00 -30.32
CA VAL A 179 9.94 0.07 -31.22
C VAL A 179 9.55 -0.61 -32.50
N ILE A 180 9.51 0.17 -33.58
CA ILE A 180 9.41 -0.33 -34.94
C ILE A 180 10.79 -0.86 -35.30
N GLY A 181 11.03 -2.11 -34.91
CA GLY A 181 12.31 -2.80 -35.17
C GLY A 181 12.29 -3.43 -36.54
N ILE A 182 13.19 -3.00 -37.39
CA ILE A 182 13.35 -3.57 -38.72
C ILE A 182 14.75 -4.14 -38.86
N GLY A 183 14.85 -5.46 -38.84
CA GLY A 183 16.14 -6.14 -39.00
C GLY A 183 17.16 -5.69 -37.95
N MET A 184 16.70 -5.46 -36.74
CA MET A 184 17.50 -4.87 -35.68
C MET A 184 18.31 -5.91 -34.94
N ASP A 185 19.51 -5.53 -34.56
CA ASP A 185 20.46 -6.30 -33.77
C ASP A 185 19.90 -6.59 -32.36
N ALA A 186 20.28 -7.72 -31.74
CA ALA A 186 19.88 -8.11 -30.39
C ALA A 186 20.18 -7.05 -29.34
N ASN A 187 21.19 -6.24 -29.54
CA ASN A 187 21.61 -5.12 -28.67
C ASN A 187 20.53 -4.02 -28.53
N PHE A 188 19.64 -3.89 -29.50
CA PHE A 188 18.58 -2.88 -29.46
C PHE A 188 17.52 -3.17 -28.39
N LYS A 189 17.17 -4.43 -28.21
CA LYS A 189 16.22 -4.87 -27.20
C LYS A 189 16.71 -4.51 -25.79
N GLU A 190 18.00 -4.76 -25.49
CA GLU A 190 18.60 -4.46 -24.21
C GLU A 190 18.54 -2.96 -23.86
N SER A 191 18.69 -2.07 -24.85
CA SER A 191 18.63 -0.62 -24.68
C SER A 191 17.25 -0.10 -24.24
N PHE A 192 16.17 -0.86 -24.46
CA PHE A 192 14.79 -0.45 -24.19
C PHE A 192 14.07 -1.30 -23.12
N GLU A 193 14.61 -2.45 -22.70
CA GLU A 193 13.99 -3.28 -21.66
C GLU A 193 13.76 -2.53 -20.35
N CYS A 194 14.63 -1.59 -20.02
CA CYS A 194 14.49 -0.75 -18.83
C CYS A 194 13.48 0.40 -18.97
N VAL A 195 13.09 0.74 -20.21
CA VAL A 195 12.17 1.84 -20.50
C VAL A 195 10.72 1.41 -20.30
N GLY A 196 10.42 0.14 -20.60
CA GLY A 196 9.08 -0.42 -20.44
C GLY A 196 8.92 -1.75 -21.17
N THR A 197 7.70 -2.08 -21.60
CA THR A 197 7.48 -3.29 -22.38
C THR A 197 7.90 -3.04 -23.83
N TYR A 198 8.96 -3.70 -24.24
CA TYR A 198 9.45 -3.68 -25.61
C TYR A 198 8.59 -4.59 -26.50
N PHE A 199 8.18 -4.09 -27.65
CA PHE A 199 7.49 -4.85 -28.67
C PHE A 199 8.30 -4.76 -29.97
N ASP A 200 8.80 -5.88 -30.43
CA ASP A 200 9.45 -5.98 -31.73
C ASP A 200 8.37 -6.04 -32.82
N ALA A 201 8.43 -5.10 -33.75
CA ALA A 201 7.58 -5.10 -34.93
C ALA A 201 8.43 -5.45 -36.17
N ALA A 202 8.78 -6.72 -36.28
CA ALA A 202 9.63 -7.22 -37.37
C ALA A 202 9.02 -6.97 -38.76
N ASP A 203 7.69 -6.95 -38.86
CA ASP A 203 6.92 -6.73 -40.10
C ASP A 203 5.69 -5.85 -39.86
N GLU A 204 5.05 -5.39 -40.97
CA GLU A 204 3.88 -4.50 -40.92
C GLU A 204 2.68 -5.09 -40.19
N ASN A 205 2.43 -6.43 -40.29
CA ASN A 205 1.32 -7.08 -39.61
C ASN A 205 1.57 -7.15 -38.11
N THR A 206 2.81 -7.47 -37.72
CA THR A 206 3.25 -7.45 -36.34
C THR A 206 3.11 -6.07 -35.74
N PHE A 207 3.55 -5.01 -36.45
CA PHE A 207 3.38 -3.62 -36.02
C PHE A 207 1.90 -3.27 -35.76
N LYS A 208 1.03 -3.59 -36.75
CA LYS A 208 -0.41 -3.36 -36.61
C LYS A 208 -1.03 -4.08 -35.40
N ASN A 209 -0.69 -5.35 -35.22
CA ASN A 209 -1.20 -6.17 -34.12
C ASN A 209 -0.72 -5.64 -32.77
N VAL A 210 0.58 -5.37 -32.64
CA VAL A 210 1.18 -4.84 -31.40
C VAL A 210 0.58 -3.48 -31.05
N LEU A 211 0.43 -2.57 -32.01
CA LEU A 211 -0.18 -1.27 -31.79
C LEU A 211 -1.64 -1.40 -31.30
N GLY A 212 -2.41 -2.33 -31.88
CA GLY A 212 -3.76 -2.66 -31.44
C GLY A 212 -3.80 -3.19 -30.00
N VAL A 213 -2.90 -4.11 -29.66
CA VAL A 213 -2.80 -4.66 -28.30
C VAL A 213 -2.49 -3.58 -27.27
N VAL A 214 -1.55 -2.67 -27.56
CA VAL A 214 -1.17 -1.60 -26.62
C VAL A 214 -2.30 -0.60 -26.44
N ILE A 215 -2.99 -0.23 -27.51
CA ILE A 215 -4.15 0.65 -27.41
C ILE A 215 -5.26 -0.02 -26.61
N SER A 216 -5.55 -1.30 -26.85
CA SER A 216 -6.51 -2.05 -26.03
C SER A 216 -6.09 -2.06 -24.56
N GLN A 217 -4.82 -2.36 -24.27
CA GLN A 217 -4.30 -2.29 -22.89
C GLN A 217 -4.41 -0.88 -22.28
N ALA A 218 -4.26 0.15 -23.11
CA ALA A 218 -4.38 1.53 -22.66
C ALA A 218 -5.84 1.94 -22.37
N LEU A 219 -6.81 1.31 -23.00
CA LEU A 219 -8.23 1.65 -22.88
C LEU A 219 -9.00 0.73 -21.92
N ASP A 220 -8.61 -0.56 -21.85
CA ASP A 220 -9.37 -1.56 -21.10
C ASP A 220 -9.06 -1.51 -19.60
N ASN A 221 -10.11 -1.36 -18.81
CA ASN A 221 -10.07 -1.60 -17.37
C ASN A 221 -10.14 -3.12 -17.13
N THR A 222 -9.09 -3.69 -16.56
CA THR A 222 -9.03 -5.11 -16.25
C THR A 222 -9.45 -5.35 -14.81
N THR A 223 -10.08 -6.48 -14.53
CA THR A 223 -10.55 -6.79 -13.19
C THR A 223 -9.59 -7.74 -12.45
N ALA A 224 -9.54 -7.59 -11.14
CA ALA A 224 -8.82 -8.48 -10.25
C ALA A 224 -9.64 -8.81 -9.00
N GLN A 225 -9.27 -9.90 -8.34
CA GLN A 225 -9.83 -10.34 -7.08
C GLN A 225 -8.69 -10.62 -6.11
N ILE A 226 -8.78 -10.08 -4.90
CA ILE A 226 -7.77 -10.34 -3.85
C ILE A 226 -8.29 -11.47 -2.96
N ASN A 227 -7.53 -12.54 -2.87
CA ASN A 227 -7.81 -13.72 -2.07
C ASN A 227 -6.91 -13.71 -0.83
N LEU A 228 -7.47 -13.40 0.35
CA LEU A 228 -6.79 -13.53 1.62
C LEU A 228 -6.94 -14.97 2.10
N LEU A 229 -5.83 -15.71 2.07
CA LEU A 229 -5.81 -17.15 2.28
C LEU A 229 -5.65 -17.48 3.77
N ASP A 230 -6.47 -18.41 4.25
CA ASP A 230 -6.33 -19.05 5.56
C ASP A 230 -5.21 -20.11 5.57
N HIS A 231 -5.05 -20.82 6.69
CA HIS A 231 -4.04 -21.87 6.86
C HIS A 231 -4.27 -23.12 5.96
N LEU A 232 -5.44 -23.26 5.35
CA LEU A 232 -5.77 -24.32 4.38
C LEU A 232 -5.64 -23.82 2.94
N GLY A 233 -5.20 -22.58 2.72
CA GLY A 233 -5.11 -21.98 1.39
C GLY A 233 -6.48 -21.56 0.81
N LYS A 234 -7.53 -21.48 1.61
CA LYS A 234 -8.85 -21.02 1.18
C LYS A 234 -8.99 -19.51 1.38
N PRO A 235 -9.70 -18.78 0.50
CA PRO A 235 -9.86 -17.34 0.57
C PRO A 235 -10.96 -16.94 1.59
N THR A 236 -10.78 -17.29 2.85
CA THR A 236 -11.78 -17.10 3.92
C THR A 236 -11.45 -15.93 4.85
N GLU A 237 -10.21 -15.41 4.80
CA GLU A 237 -9.82 -14.25 5.59
C GLU A 237 -10.39 -12.96 5.00
N THR A 238 -10.83 -12.04 5.87
CA THR A 238 -11.56 -10.82 5.45
C THR A 238 -11.55 -9.73 6.54
N ASN A 239 -12.16 -8.57 6.23
CA ASN A 239 -12.27 -7.41 7.12
C ASN A 239 -10.91 -6.85 7.52
N VAL A 240 -9.97 -6.80 6.58
CA VAL A 240 -8.62 -6.27 6.75
C VAL A 240 -8.39 -5.15 5.75
N PRO A 241 -7.84 -4.00 6.14
CA PRO A 241 -7.45 -2.95 5.21
C PRO A 241 -6.33 -3.42 4.29
N ILE A 242 -6.41 -3.03 3.02
CA ILE A 242 -5.42 -3.34 1.98
C ILE A 242 -5.07 -2.05 1.25
N VAL A 243 -3.80 -1.83 1.00
CA VAL A 243 -3.31 -0.74 0.16
C VAL A 243 -2.53 -1.31 -1.01
N LEU A 244 -2.90 -0.87 -2.22
CA LEU A 244 -2.19 -1.17 -3.46
C LEU A 244 -1.36 0.05 -3.86
N TYR A 245 -0.08 -0.17 -4.08
CA TYR A 245 0.89 0.84 -4.52
C TYR A 245 1.33 0.57 -5.94
N ASP A 246 1.69 1.61 -6.65
CA ASP A 246 2.47 1.48 -7.87
C ASP A 246 3.89 1.02 -7.51
N HIS A 247 4.35 -0.09 -8.08
CA HIS A 247 5.65 -0.69 -7.76
C HIS A 247 6.82 0.27 -7.95
N THR A 248 6.79 1.08 -9.00
CA THR A 248 7.90 1.97 -9.37
C THR A 248 7.86 3.29 -8.61
N SER A 249 6.70 3.96 -8.60
CA SER A 249 6.55 5.28 -7.98
C SER A 249 6.28 5.21 -6.48
N LYS A 250 5.91 4.03 -5.95
CA LYS A 250 5.44 3.81 -4.57
C LYS A 250 4.23 4.67 -4.17
N LYS A 251 3.54 5.27 -5.14
CA LYS A 251 2.31 6.03 -4.89
C LYS A 251 1.14 5.07 -4.65
N VAL A 252 0.26 5.45 -3.73
CA VAL A 252 -0.98 4.72 -3.50
C VAL A 252 -1.86 4.80 -4.75
N LYS A 253 -2.30 3.64 -5.23
CA LYS A 253 -3.25 3.51 -6.34
C LYS A 253 -4.66 3.22 -5.87
N LYS A 254 -4.79 2.40 -4.83
CA LYS A 254 -6.09 2.04 -4.27
C LYS A 254 -5.96 1.63 -2.81
N SER A 255 -6.95 2.02 -2.00
CA SER A 255 -7.07 1.58 -0.61
C SER A 255 -8.47 1.03 -0.40
N ILE A 256 -8.58 -0.15 0.18
CA ILE A 256 -9.85 -0.85 0.41
C ILE A 256 -9.86 -1.51 1.78
N VAL A 257 -11.04 -1.80 2.28
CA VAL A 257 -11.22 -2.83 3.32
C VAL A 257 -11.74 -4.08 2.62
N HIS A 258 -10.97 -5.17 2.70
CA HIS A 258 -11.34 -6.44 2.09
C HIS A 258 -12.66 -6.95 2.63
N THR A 259 -13.53 -7.44 1.75
CA THR A 259 -14.81 -8.04 2.13
C THR A 259 -15.12 -9.27 1.30
N LEU A 260 -15.97 -10.15 1.85
CA LEU A 260 -16.55 -11.29 1.15
C LEU A 260 -18.03 -11.01 0.91
N ASN A 261 -18.52 -11.38 -0.27
CA ASN A 261 -19.95 -11.32 -0.57
C ASN A 261 -20.73 -12.42 0.20
N TYR A 262 -22.05 -12.46 0.03
CA TYR A 262 -22.91 -13.45 0.70
C TYR A 262 -22.63 -14.91 0.31
N LYS A 263 -21.86 -15.15 -0.77
CA LYS A 263 -21.40 -16.49 -1.19
C LYS A 263 -20.00 -16.81 -0.65
N GLY A 264 -19.42 -15.95 0.17
CA GLY A 264 -18.06 -16.11 0.69
C GLY A 264 -16.96 -15.85 -0.35
N GLN A 265 -17.25 -15.11 -1.41
CA GLN A 265 -16.28 -14.75 -2.45
C GLN A 265 -15.81 -13.32 -2.27
N PRO A 266 -14.52 -13.04 -2.46
CA PRO A 266 -13.99 -11.68 -2.45
C PRO A 266 -14.60 -10.80 -3.55
N ASP A 267 -14.67 -9.49 -3.29
CA ASP A 267 -15.21 -8.53 -4.26
C ASP A 267 -14.24 -8.35 -5.44
N THR A 268 -14.81 -7.95 -6.58
CA THR A 268 -14.06 -7.69 -7.80
C THR A 268 -13.61 -6.23 -7.84
N LEU A 269 -12.33 -6.02 -8.14
CA LEU A 269 -11.70 -4.71 -8.27
C LEU A 269 -11.39 -4.42 -9.73
N VAL A 270 -11.56 -3.18 -10.16
CA VAL A 270 -11.03 -2.69 -11.44
C VAL A 270 -9.62 -2.17 -11.17
N LEU A 271 -8.64 -2.72 -11.89
CA LEU A 271 -7.22 -2.35 -11.80
C LEU A 271 -6.65 -2.05 -13.19
N ASP A 272 -5.69 -1.11 -13.23
CA ASP A 272 -5.00 -0.74 -14.46
C ASP A 272 -3.97 -1.82 -14.86
N PRO A 273 -4.12 -2.51 -16.01
CA PRO A 273 -3.19 -3.55 -16.44
C PRO A 273 -1.80 -3.02 -16.85
N LEU A 274 -1.62 -1.72 -16.98
CA LEU A 274 -0.32 -1.11 -17.29
C LEU A 274 0.52 -0.85 -16.04
N VAL A 275 -0.07 -0.96 -14.84
CA VAL A 275 0.60 -0.75 -13.56
C VAL A 275 1.03 -2.10 -12.98
N VAL A 276 2.27 -2.18 -12.54
CA VAL A 276 2.74 -3.26 -11.65
C VAL A 276 2.43 -2.80 -10.22
N TYR A 277 1.77 -3.64 -9.45
CA TYR A 277 1.34 -3.30 -8.10
C TYR A 277 2.18 -3.97 -7.02
N ASP A 278 2.38 -3.26 -5.91
CA ASP A 278 2.73 -3.84 -4.62
C ASP A 278 1.49 -3.76 -3.73
N MET A 279 1.23 -4.80 -2.97
CA MET A 279 0.09 -4.89 -2.06
C MET A 279 0.57 -5.02 -0.62
N GLU A 280 0.02 -4.20 0.28
CA GLU A 280 0.18 -4.36 1.72
C GLU A 280 -1.16 -4.65 2.36
N VAL A 281 -1.25 -5.82 3.01
CA VAL A 281 -2.40 -6.24 3.82
C VAL A 281 -2.10 -5.88 5.28
N HIS A 282 -2.90 -4.99 5.87
CA HIS A 282 -2.68 -4.45 7.21
C HIS A 282 -3.15 -5.42 8.31
N THR A 283 -2.58 -6.63 8.31
CA THR A 283 -2.64 -7.58 9.42
C THR A 283 -1.61 -7.20 10.50
N VAL A 284 -1.56 -7.93 11.59
CA VAL A 284 -0.52 -7.81 12.62
C VAL A 284 0.25 -9.14 12.71
N PRO A 285 1.52 -9.19 12.27
CA PRO A 285 2.23 -8.20 11.45
C PRO A 285 1.62 -8.01 10.05
N PRO A 286 1.95 -6.92 9.33
CA PRO A 286 1.47 -6.71 7.97
C PRO A 286 2.07 -7.72 6.99
N VAL A 287 1.26 -8.13 5.99
CA VAL A 287 1.69 -9.04 4.92
C VAL A 287 1.84 -8.25 3.62
N ARG A 288 2.96 -8.46 2.91
CA ARG A 288 3.26 -7.80 1.64
C ARG A 288 3.35 -8.80 0.50
N VAL A 289 2.84 -8.37 -0.67
CA VAL A 289 2.98 -9.07 -1.95
C VAL A 289 3.46 -8.05 -2.97
N ASP A 290 4.64 -8.27 -3.52
CA ASP A 290 5.29 -7.34 -4.44
C ASP A 290 5.17 -7.80 -5.89
N SER A 291 5.34 -6.83 -6.83
CA SER A 291 5.44 -7.08 -8.28
C SER A 291 4.23 -7.81 -8.89
N ILE A 292 3.01 -7.42 -8.48
CA ILE A 292 1.76 -7.99 -8.98
C ILE A 292 1.50 -7.43 -10.37
N VAL A 293 1.45 -8.33 -11.37
CA VAL A 293 1.13 -8.00 -12.77
C VAL A 293 -0.33 -8.37 -13.06
N ILE A 294 -1.07 -7.43 -13.62
CA ILE A 294 -2.46 -7.62 -14.04
C ILE A 294 -2.47 -7.89 -15.55
N HIS A 295 -3.09 -8.99 -15.96
CA HIS A 295 -3.15 -9.36 -17.37
C HIS A 295 -4.36 -8.73 -18.06
N PRO A 296 -4.16 -7.95 -19.15
CA PRO A 296 -5.25 -7.29 -19.87
C PRO A 296 -6.32 -8.27 -20.36
N GLY A 297 -7.58 -7.86 -20.28
CA GLY A 297 -8.73 -8.64 -20.77
C GLY A 297 -9.02 -9.92 -20.00
N THR A 298 -8.34 -10.17 -18.87
CA THR A 298 -8.56 -11.33 -18.01
C THR A 298 -8.88 -10.91 -16.59
N HIS A 299 -9.55 -11.81 -15.85
CA HIS A 299 -9.75 -11.63 -14.41
C HIS A 299 -8.57 -12.24 -13.65
N THR A 300 -7.81 -11.39 -12.94
CA THR A 300 -6.60 -11.80 -12.21
C THR A 300 -6.92 -12.12 -10.75
N HIS A 301 -6.48 -13.29 -10.26
CA HIS A 301 -6.55 -13.66 -8.85
C HIS A 301 -5.23 -13.33 -8.14
N ILE A 302 -5.29 -12.46 -7.13
CA ILE A 302 -4.14 -12.06 -6.32
C ILE A 302 -4.25 -12.77 -4.97
N GLY A 303 -3.32 -13.68 -4.67
CA GLY A 303 -3.29 -14.42 -3.41
C GLY A 303 -2.37 -13.78 -2.36
N ALA A 304 -2.82 -13.70 -1.10
CA ALA A 304 -1.97 -13.38 0.04
C ALA A 304 -2.26 -14.35 1.19
N SER A 305 -1.24 -15.02 1.69
CA SER A 305 -1.37 -15.92 2.85
C SER A 305 -1.46 -15.08 4.12
N THR A 306 -2.63 -15.07 4.73
CA THR A 306 -2.93 -14.25 5.93
C THR A 306 -3.71 -15.04 6.99
N PRO A 307 -3.27 -16.27 7.35
CA PRO A 307 -3.96 -17.04 8.36
C PRO A 307 -3.93 -16.30 9.69
N GLN A 308 -5.09 -15.97 10.25
CA GLN A 308 -5.19 -15.20 11.49
C GLN A 308 -5.84 -16.00 12.61
N GLY A 309 -5.33 -15.77 13.83
CA GLY A 309 -5.96 -16.15 15.09
C GLY A 309 -6.23 -14.93 15.95
N GLN A 310 -6.79 -15.15 17.12
CA GLN A 310 -7.12 -14.10 18.06
C GLN A 310 -6.30 -14.24 19.36
N LEU A 311 -5.78 -13.13 19.87
CA LEU A 311 -5.23 -13.02 21.21
C LEU A 311 -6.23 -12.25 22.08
N GLU A 312 -6.71 -12.90 23.12
CA GLU A 312 -7.57 -12.29 24.12
C GLU A 312 -6.80 -12.10 25.43
N LEU A 313 -6.72 -10.85 25.89
CA LEU A 313 -6.08 -10.52 27.16
C LEU A 313 -7.15 -10.29 28.23
N ARG A 314 -7.19 -11.15 29.27
CA ARG A 314 -8.17 -11.10 30.34
C ARG A 314 -7.55 -10.69 31.68
N SER A 315 -8.19 -9.76 32.36
CA SER A 315 -7.92 -9.46 33.77
C SER A 315 -9.18 -9.74 34.59
N ASN A 316 -9.04 -10.53 35.64
CA ASN A 316 -10.12 -10.82 36.56
C ASN A 316 -10.29 -9.72 37.64
N ALA A 317 -9.71 -8.52 37.41
CA ALA A 317 -9.84 -7.40 38.33
C ALA A 317 -11.26 -6.82 38.30
N ARG A 318 -11.87 -6.64 39.48
CA ARG A 318 -13.21 -6.02 39.61
C ARG A 318 -13.24 -4.53 39.30
N GLN A 319 -12.08 -3.87 39.22
CA GLN A 319 -11.93 -2.49 38.78
C GLN A 319 -11.21 -2.46 37.42
N SER A 320 -11.70 -1.64 36.50
CA SER A 320 -11.10 -1.46 35.19
C SER A 320 -9.76 -0.73 35.30
N MET A 321 -8.70 -1.50 35.53
CA MET A 321 -7.35 -1.01 35.37
C MET A 321 -6.99 -1.04 33.89
N LYS A 322 -6.46 0.05 33.42
CA LYS A 322 -5.86 0.09 32.09
C LYS A 322 -4.46 -0.56 32.17
N ILE A 323 -4.40 -1.85 31.84
CA ILE A 323 -3.13 -2.61 31.72
C ILE A 323 -2.90 -2.83 30.25
N SER A 324 -1.72 -2.47 29.77
CA SER A 324 -1.30 -2.67 28.38
C SER A 324 -0.27 -3.81 28.31
N CYS A 325 -0.26 -4.49 27.20
CA CYS A 325 0.66 -5.56 26.84
C CYS A 325 1.39 -5.22 25.56
N ILE A 326 2.70 -5.23 25.56
CA ILE A 326 3.53 -5.11 24.38
C ILE A 326 3.66 -6.49 23.76
N VAL A 327 3.28 -6.62 22.50
CA VAL A 327 3.38 -7.85 21.71
C VAL A 327 4.55 -7.74 20.74
N LYS A 328 5.44 -8.74 20.78
CA LYS A 328 6.65 -8.81 19.96
C LYS A 328 6.70 -10.12 19.18
N PRO A 329 7.37 -10.20 18.02
CA PRO A 329 7.67 -11.49 17.40
C PRO A 329 8.58 -12.30 18.35
N ASN A 330 8.42 -13.62 18.35
CA ASN A 330 9.22 -14.49 19.21
C ASN A 330 10.73 -14.27 19.00
N GLY A 331 11.43 -14.01 20.13
CA GLY A 331 12.89 -13.82 20.14
C GLY A 331 13.37 -12.49 19.53
N LYS A 332 12.46 -11.54 19.20
CA LYS A 332 12.83 -10.23 18.67
C LYS A 332 12.49 -9.11 19.66
N SER A 333 13.25 -8.02 19.57
CA SER A 333 13.03 -6.82 20.39
C SER A 333 12.05 -5.82 19.76
N GLU A 334 11.73 -5.98 18.49
CA GLU A 334 10.80 -5.11 17.77
C GLU A 334 9.39 -5.19 18.34
N ILE A 335 8.72 -4.05 18.52
CA ILE A 335 7.34 -3.98 18.98
C ILE A 335 6.41 -4.06 17.78
N LEU A 336 5.57 -5.09 17.74
CA LEU A 336 4.54 -5.21 16.70
C LEU A 336 3.29 -4.41 17.03
N HIS A 337 2.82 -4.55 18.28
CA HIS A 337 1.57 -3.95 18.71
C HIS A 337 1.54 -3.75 20.22
N VAL A 338 0.69 -2.84 20.69
CA VAL A 338 0.37 -2.67 22.10
C VAL A 338 -1.12 -2.92 22.26
N GLN A 339 -1.47 -3.99 23.01
CA GLN A 339 -2.84 -4.41 23.23
C GLN A 339 -3.25 -4.18 24.68
N ASP A 340 -4.42 -3.60 24.90
CA ASP A 340 -4.95 -3.41 26.27
C ASP A 340 -5.67 -4.67 26.77
N PHE A 341 -5.57 -4.92 28.06
CA PHE A 341 -6.33 -5.98 28.74
C PHE A 341 -7.84 -5.70 28.65
N GLY A 342 -8.62 -6.76 28.51
CA GLY A 342 -10.06 -6.68 28.25
C GLY A 342 -10.41 -6.53 26.77
N THR A 343 -9.43 -6.65 25.87
CA THR A 343 -9.64 -6.60 24.41
C THR A 343 -9.20 -7.89 23.74
N THR A 344 -9.76 -8.11 22.56
CA THR A 344 -9.37 -9.19 21.64
C THR A 344 -8.84 -8.58 20.37
N GLN A 345 -7.67 -9.03 19.90
CA GLN A 345 -7.01 -8.53 18.70
C GLN A 345 -6.64 -9.70 17.78
N ARG A 346 -6.76 -9.49 16.47
CA ARG A 346 -6.33 -10.49 15.46
C ARG A 346 -4.84 -10.34 15.15
N TYR A 347 -4.16 -11.47 15.06
CA TYR A 347 -2.75 -11.59 14.68
C TYR A 347 -2.60 -12.66 13.61
N ILE A 348 -1.59 -12.54 12.76
CA ILE A 348 -1.15 -13.65 11.90
C ILE A 348 -0.80 -14.84 12.83
N SER A 349 -1.21 -16.05 12.45
CA SER A 349 -0.88 -17.23 13.25
C SER A 349 0.64 -17.41 13.37
N GLY A 350 1.11 -17.65 14.59
CA GLY A 350 2.53 -17.72 14.88
C GLY A 350 2.85 -17.60 16.34
N THR A 351 4.13 -17.45 16.65
CA THR A 351 4.63 -17.40 18.03
C THR A 351 5.10 -16.00 18.39
N TYR A 352 4.69 -15.53 19.58
CA TYR A 352 4.89 -14.17 20.05
C TYR A 352 5.42 -14.13 21.48
N ASP A 353 6.10 -13.05 21.83
CA ASP A 353 6.52 -12.74 23.18
C ASP A 353 5.69 -11.57 23.72
N LEU A 354 5.22 -11.70 24.93
CA LEU A 354 4.37 -10.73 25.61
C LEU A 354 5.11 -10.08 26.77
N GLU A 355 5.07 -8.75 26.84
CA GLU A 355 5.55 -7.96 27.96
C GLU A 355 4.38 -7.17 28.54
N ILE A 356 3.87 -7.63 29.68
CA ILE A 356 2.69 -7.05 30.31
C ILE A 356 3.14 -5.98 31.30
N LEU A 357 2.63 -4.77 31.10
CA LEU A 357 3.05 -3.56 31.82
C LEU A 357 2.39 -3.45 33.20
N THR A 358 2.63 -4.45 34.03
CA THR A 358 2.27 -4.47 35.45
C THR A 358 3.45 -4.05 36.33
N LEU A 359 3.25 -3.98 37.63
CA LEU A 359 4.32 -3.83 38.63
C LEU A 359 4.41 -5.07 39.52
N PRO A 360 5.51 -5.83 39.45
CA PRO A 360 6.55 -5.82 38.41
C PRO A 360 6.02 -6.31 37.07
N ARG A 361 6.75 -6.02 35.98
CA ARG A 361 6.38 -6.48 34.63
C ARG A 361 6.33 -8.01 34.59
N ILE A 362 5.39 -8.54 33.81
CA ILE A 362 5.26 -9.96 33.51
C ILE A 362 5.74 -10.20 32.09
N TYR A 363 6.63 -11.16 31.90
CA TYR A 363 7.13 -11.59 30.61
C TYR A 363 6.63 -13.01 30.35
N GLN A 364 6.04 -13.22 29.16
CA GLN A 364 5.62 -14.54 28.70
C GLN A 364 6.15 -14.72 27.28
N SER A 365 7.06 -15.66 27.10
CA SER A 365 7.66 -15.95 25.80
C SER A 365 7.05 -17.20 25.17
N GLY A 366 7.09 -17.26 23.84
CA GLY A 366 6.66 -18.45 23.12
C GLY A 366 5.14 -18.68 23.11
N ILE A 367 4.35 -17.62 23.20
CA ILE A 367 2.88 -17.71 23.13
C ILE A 367 2.49 -17.98 21.68
N HIS A 368 1.90 -19.15 21.45
CA HIS A 368 1.42 -19.54 20.12
C HIS A 368 -0.03 -19.06 19.90
N ILE A 369 -0.26 -18.40 18.77
CA ILE A 369 -1.59 -17.99 18.31
C ILE A 369 -1.94 -18.88 17.11
N ASP A 370 -2.89 -19.80 17.31
CA ASP A 370 -3.35 -20.70 16.26
C ASP A 370 -4.32 -20.00 15.30
N ALA A 371 -4.25 -20.37 14.01
CA ALA A 371 -5.18 -19.86 13.02
C ALA A 371 -6.62 -20.25 13.34
N SER A 372 -7.54 -19.31 13.13
CA SER A 372 -9.00 -19.48 13.39
C SER A 372 -9.35 -19.85 14.83
N ALA A 373 -8.43 -19.69 15.78
CA ALA A 373 -8.63 -19.97 17.20
C ALA A 373 -8.39 -18.72 18.06
N THR A 374 -8.81 -18.78 19.32
CA THR A 374 -8.57 -17.73 20.32
C THR A 374 -7.62 -18.22 21.38
N THR A 375 -6.45 -17.62 21.46
CA THR A 375 -5.49 -17.82 22.56
C THR A 375 -5.82 -16.80 23.65
N THR A 376 -6.13 -17.27 24.86
CA THR A 376 -6.48 -16.40 25.98
C THR A 376 -5.34 -16.35 26.98
N ILE A 377 -4.88 -15.16 27.30
CA ILE A 377 -3.90 -14.89 28.36
C ILE A 377 -4.60 -14.19 29.53
N ALA A 378 -4.53 -14.79 30.67
CA ALA A 378 -5.09 -14.24 31.90
C ALA A 378 -3.99 -13.97 32.92
N ILE A 379 -4.09 -12.82 33.61
CA ILE A 379 -3.21 -12.48 34.71
C ILE A 379 -4.02 -12.37 36.02
N PRO A 380 -3.42 -12.71 37.17
CA PRO A 380 -4.07 -12.50 38.45
C PRO A 380 -4.31 -11.01 38.70
N PRO A 381 -5.42 -10.63 39.32
CA PRO A 381 -5.65 -9.26 39.76
C PRO A 381 -4.52 -8.79 40.69
N PRO A 382 -3.97 -7.59 40.47
CA PRO A 382 -2.99 -7.02 41.39
C PRO A 382 -3.61 -6.74 42.75
N GLY A 383 -2.80 -6.76 43.79
CA GLY A 383 -3.16 -6.27 45.12
C GLY A 383 -2.88 -4.77 45.23
N MET A 384 -3.68 -4.08 46.06
CA MET A 384 -3.46 -2.66 46.37
C MET A 384 -2.60 -2.55 47.61
N VAL A 385 -1.44 -1.93 47.53
CA VAL A 385 -0.52 -1.73 48.64
C VAL A 385 -0.47 -0.27 49.03
N THR A 386 -0.79 0.04 50.28
CA THR A 386 -0.62 1.39 50.83
C THR A 386 0.62 1.38 51.71
N LEU A 387 1.66 2.11 51.29
CA LEU A 387 2.85 2.33 52.09
C LEU A 387 2.69 3.60 52.93
N GLN A 388 3.01 3.54 54.20
CA GLN A 388 3.01 4.67 55.13
C GLN A 388 4.38 4.77 55.79
N THR A 389 5.13 5.85 55.49
CA THR A 389 6.52 6.05 55.92
C THR A 389 6.64 6.99 57.15
N GLY A 390 5.54 7.65 57.52
CA GLY A 390 5.53 8.63 58.62
C GLY A 390 6.33 9.90 58.41
N THR A 391 7.24 9.92 57.45
CA THR A 391 8.05 11.07 57.02
C THR A 391 8.33 10.95 55.54
N SER A 392 8.62 12.06 54.89
CA SER A 392 9.17 12.07 53.51
C SER A 392 10.61 11.51 53.51
N GLY A 393 11.00 10.88 52.40
CA GLY A 393 12.32 10.26 52.30
C GLY A 393 12.56 9.50 51.01
N TYR A 394 13.63 8.73 50.99
CA TYR A 394 14.11 7.98 49.82
C TYR A 394 13.91 6.48 50.05
N GLY A 395 13.50 5.79 49.00
CA GLY A 395 13.30 4.34 49.12
C GLY A 395 12.80 3.72 47.83
N ALA A 396 12.69 2.41 47.87
CA ALA A 396 12.18 1.62 46.76
C ALA A 396 11.43 0.39 47.22
N VAL A 397 10.54 -0.13 46.39
CA VAL A 397 9.90 -1.43 46.54
C VAL A 397 10.67 -2.42 45.68
N LEU A 398 11.03 -3.56 46.30
CA LEU A 398 11.74 -4.65 45.67
C LEU A 398 10.84 -5.90 45.72
N VAL A 399 10.88 -6.74 44.67
CA VAL A 399 10.21 -8.04 44.65
C VAL A 399 11.21 -9.15 44.88
N GLN A 400 10.83 -10.12 45.68
CA GLN A 400 11.63 -11.34 45.92
C GLN A 400 11.53 -12.27 44.70
N ARG A 401 12.69 -12.68 44.17
CA ARG A 401 12.85 -13.68 43.10
C ARG A 401 13.82 -14.77 43.57
N ASP A 402 13.94 -15.85 42.84
CA ASP A 402 14.85 -16.95 43.13
C ASP A 402 16.32 -16.50 43.26
N SER A 403 16.71 -15.49 42.48
CA SER A 403 18.06 -14.91 42.46
C SER A 403 18.27 -13.79 43.49
N GLY A 404 17.28 -13.44 44.32
CA GLY A 404 17.35 -12.34 45.27
C GLY A 404 16.23 -11.31 45.10
N TYR A 405 16.51 -10.06 45.48
CA TYR A 405 15.57 -8.95 45.36
C TYR A 405 15.80 -8.15 44.08
N GLN A 406 14.73 -7.91 43.33
CA GLN A 406 14.72 -7.11 42.14
C GLN A 406 13.95 -5.80 42.38
N TRP A 407 14.48 -4.68 41.91
CA TRP A 407 13.83 -3.37 41.93
C TRP A 407 12.50 -3.39 41.16
N VAL A 408 11.47 -2.71 41.70
CA VAL A 408 10.14 -2.59 41.10
C VAL A 408 9.77 -1.13 40.82
N VAL A 409 9.85 -0.29 41.87
CA VAL A 409 9.47 1.12 41.80
C VAL A 409 10.13 1.91 42.93
N ASP A 410 10.53 3.16 42.61
CA ASP A 410 11.00 4.10 43.62
C ASP A 410 9.84 4.74 44.34
N LEU A 411 10.06 5.06 45.64
CA LEU A 411 9.12 5.83 46.43
C LEU A 411 9.22 7.32 46.05
N SER A 412 8.07 8.03 46.03
CA SER A 412 8.08 9.47 45.90
C SER A 412 8.70 10.12 47.14
N GLU A 413 9.68 10.96 46.96
CA GLU A 413 10.45 11.62 48.02
C GLU A 413 9.60 12.57 48.89
N SER A 414 8.50 13.08 48.38
CA SER A 414 7.66 14.09 49.00
C SER A 414 6.41 13.54 49.68
N SER A 415 6.13 12.22 49.55
CA SER A 415 4.87 11.65 50.01
C SER A 415 5.09 10.65 51.11
N GLU A 416 4.41 10.86 52.23
CA GLU A 416 4.42 9.94 53.42
C GLU A 416 3.45 8.78 53.26
N ARG A 417 2.51 8.87 52.30
CA ARG A 417 1.55 7.82 51.95
C ARG A 417 1.47 7.63 50.46
N GLN A 418 1.79 6.42 50.03
CA GLN A 418 1.79 6.09 48.61
C GLN A 418 1.01 4.80 48.38
N VAL A 419 0.31 4.72 47.23
CA VAL A 419 -0.50 3.56 46.89
C VAL A 419 0.04 2.96 45.60
N PHE A 420 0.33 1.67 45.61
CA PHE A 420 0.81 0.91 44.46
C PHE A 420 -0.13 -0.27 44.20
N GLN A 421 -0.23 -0.59 42.91
CA GLN A 421 -0.89 -1.82 42.49
C GLN A 421 0.20 -2.81 42.09
N LEU A 422 0.42 -3.81 42.92
CA LEU A 422 1.49 -4.79 42.76
C LEU A 422 0.93 -6.17 42.45
N GLN A 423 1.61 -6.88 41.56
CA GLN A 423 1.29 -8.29 41.31
C GLN A 423 1.44 -9.14 42.56
N PRO A 424 0.68 -10.24 42.72
CA PRO A 424 0.84 -11.13 43.85
C PRO A 424 2.29 -11.62 44.02
N GLY A 425 2.82 -11.60 45.24
CA GLY A 425 4.21 -11.98 45.51
C GLY A 425 4.70 -11.52 46.87
N ASN A 426 5.98 -11.82 47.16
CA ASN A 426 6.68 -11.35 48.34
C ASN A 426 7.56 -10.15 47.96
N TYR A 427 7.50 -9.12 48.78
CA TYR A 427 8.15 -7.85 48.55
C TYR A 427 8.92 -7.38 49.77
N MET A 428 9.87 -6.49 49.53
CA MET A 428 10.55 -5.74 50.55
C MET A 428 10.52 -4.26 50.19
N VAL A 429 10.21 -3.41 51.13
CA VAL A 429 10.42 -1.97 51.01
C VAL A 429 11.65 -1.58 51.78
N VAL A 430 12.51 -0.76 51.14
CA VAL A 430 13.68 -0.13 51.77
C VAL A 430 13.40 1.36 51.81
N PHE A 431 13.55 1.98 52.95
CA PHE A 431 13.24 3.40 53.12
C PHE A 431 14.22 4.07 54.10
N ARG A 432 14.60 5.30 53.83
CA ARG A 432 15.34 6.18 54.71
C ARG A 432 14.69 7.57 54.72
N SER A 433 14.38 8.08 55.91
CA SER A 433 13.89 9.46 56.06
C SER A 433 14.91 10.45 55.50
N LYS A 434 14.45 11.52 54.82
CA LYS A 434 15.36 12.54 54.35
C LYS A 434 16.02 13.39 55.43
N PHE A 435 15.50 13.31 56.65
CA PHE A 435 16.12 13.94 57.82
C PHE A 435 17.26 13.10 58.43
N ALA A 436 17.37 11.84 58.06
CA ALA A 436 18.45 10.94 58.48
C ALA A 436 19.69 11.15 57.60
N GLN A 437 20.86 11.49 58.20
CA GLN A 437 22.07 11.81 57.47
C GLN A 437 22.99 10.61 57.25
N GLU A 438 22.73 9.47 57.92
CA GLU A 438 23.52 8.26 57.79
C GLU A 438 22.78 7.11 57.15
N THR A 439 23.45 6.29 56.36
CA THR A 439 22.86 5.11 55.68
C THR A 439 22.37 4.05 56.64
N GLY A 440 22.95 3.98 57.86
CA GLY A 440 22.55 3.08 58.92
C GLY A 440 21.13 3.28 59.43
N TYR A 441 20.50 4.42 59.17
CA TYR A 441 19.09 4.68 59.45
C TYR A 441 18.13 4.17 58.39
N SER A 442 18.61 3.41 57.40
CA SER A 442 17.74 2.74 56.44
C SER A 442 16.95 1.62 57.13
N LYS A 443 15.65 1.60 56.90
CA LYS A 443 14.73 0.58 57.41
C LYS A 443 14.26 -0.29 56.26
N THR A 444 14.09 -1.57 56.55
CA THR A 444 13.52 -2.55 55.61
C THR A 444 12.30 -3.18 56.20
N LYS A 445 11.32 -3.49 55.37
CA LYS A 445 10.14 -4.24 55.78
C LYS A 445 9.69 -5.17 54.68
N GLU A 446 9.58 -6.44 55.00
CA GLU A 446 9.01 -7.45 54.12
C GLU A 446 7.49 -7.47 54.26
N PHE A 447 6.81 -7.72 53.14
CA PHE A 447 5.37 -7.85 53.06
C PHE A 447 4.94 -8.75 51.91
N ARG A 448 3.77 -9.32 52.01
CA ARG A 448 3.18 -10.17 50.99
C ARG A 448 1.98 -9.48 50.36
N VAL A 449 1.88 -9.56 49.03
CA VAL A 449 0.73 -9.11 48.27
C VAL A 449 -0.05 -10.31 47.77
N SER A 450 -1.34 -10.34 48.08
CA SER A 450 -2.26 -11.37 47.58
C SER A 450 -3.16 -10.79 46.51
N SER A 451 -3.58 -11.63 45.57
CA SER A 451 -4.42 -11.25 44.43
C SER A 451 -5.71 -10.56 44.90
N GLY A 452 -5.99 -9.38 44.34
CA GLY A 452 -7.21 -8.59 44.61
C GLY A 452 -7.37 -8.10 46.05
N SER A 453 -6.34 -8.21 46.91
CA SER A 453 -6.38 -7.76 48.30
C SER A 453 -5.83 -6.36 48.49
N SER A 454 -6.16 -5.75 49.65
CA SER A 454 -5.55 -4.49 50.10
C SER A 454 -4.61 -4.75 51.27
N THR A 455 -3.38 -4.28 51.19
CA THR A 455 -2.34 -4.43 52.21
C THR A 455 -1.85 -3.06 52.66
N ILE A 456 -1.78 -2.82 53.97
CA ILE A 456 -1.19 -1.59 54.52
C ILE A 456 0.16 -1.94 55.15
N VAL A 457 1.20 -1.28 54.70
CA VAL A 457 2.58 -1.45 55.19
C VAL A 457 3.03 -0.15 55.87
N LYS A 458 3.23 -0.21 57.17
CA LYS A 458 3.77 0.93 57.93
C LYS A 458 5.26 0.71 58.17
N ILE A 459 6.06 1.74 57.89
CA ILE A 459 7.52 1.76 58.11
C ILE A 459 7.75 2.79 59.22
N ASN A 460 7.83 2.32 60.45
CA ASN A 460 8.01 3.21 61.63
C ASN A 460 9.48 3.39 61.96
#